data_22a627ae46b0236646113a2c7eff9e80
#
_entry.id   22a627ae46b0236646113a2c7eff9e80
#
_cell.length_a   1.000
_cell.length_b   1.000
_cell.length_c   1.000
_cell.angle_alpha   90.00
_cell.angle_beta   90.00
_cell.angle_gamma   90.00
#
_symmetry.space_group_name_H-M   'P 1'
#
loop_
_entity.id
_entity.type
_entity.pdbx_description
1 polymer ?
#
loop_
_entity_poly.entity_id
_entity_poly.type
_entity_poly.pdbx_seq_one_letter_code
_entity_poly.pdbx_strand_id
1 'polypeptide(L)'
;MLLFGYAMQLRIKLYDLILAFANALDQVHPALTGHHRRVGFLLDRLAERLGLPSEERERLFLAGIMHDVGVIPLKTSAEDLVFERERYLHPQAGCLFLQNCPTLAEEAERVRFHHMYWEKACDR
;
A
#
# COMPACT_ATOMS: atom_id res chain seq x y z
N MET A 1 -14.42 27.09 -33.90
CA MET A 1 -15.12 26.44 -32.76
C MET A 1 -14.16 26.44 -31.57
N LEU A 2 -14.28 27.41 -30.69
CA LEU A 2 -13.46 27.54 -29.49
C LEU A 2 -13.97 26.55 -28.44
N LEU A 3 -13.28 25.42 -28.28
CA LEU A 3 -13.47 24.56 -27.13
C LEU A 3 -12.87 25.27 -25.91
N PHE A 4 -13.69 25.92 -25.13
CA PHE A 4 -13.33 26.36 -23.80
C PHE A 4 -13.07 25.11 -22.96
N GLY A 5 -11.80 24.71 -22.86
CA GLY A 5 -11.37 23.72 -21.90
C GLY A 5 -11.53 24.29 -20.49
N TYR A 6 -12.62 23.96 -19.82
CA TYR A 6 -12.70 24.13 -18.38
C TYR A 6 -11.68 23.18 -17.75
N ALA A 7 -10.50 23.71 -17.44
CA ALA A 7 -9.56 23.00 -16.60
C ALA A 7 -10.15 22.94 -15.17
N MET A 8 -10.93 21.89 -14.92
CA MET A 8 -11.42 21.62 -13.56
C MET A 8 -10.22 21.23 -12.70
N GLN A 9 -9.79 22.11 -11.81
CA GLN A 9 -8.74 21.82 -10.85
C GLN A 9 -9.34 21.02 -9.69
N LEU A 10 -9.23 19.70 -9.78
CA LEU A 10 -9.65 18.80 -8.70
C LEU A 10 -8.52 18.70 -7.67
N ARG A 11 -8.80 19.07 -6.42
CA ARG A 11 -7.89 18.87 -5.29
C ARG A 11 -8.40 17.71 -4.43
N ILE A 12 -7.67 16.61 -4.44
CA ILE A 12 -7.96 15.43 -3.61
C ILE A 12 -6.82 15.31 -2.59
N LYS A 13 -7.14 15.04 -1.33
CA LYS A 13 -6.14 14.68 -0.35
C LYS A 13 -5.58 13.31 -0.70
N LEU A 14 -4.25 13.17 -0.71
CA LEU A 14 -3.59 11.90 -1.00
C LEU A 14 -4.12 10.76 -0.10
N TYR A 15 -4.33 11.06 1.17
CA TYR A 15 -4.89 10.13 2.14
C TYR A 15 -6.25 9.56 1.71
N ASP A 16 -7.17 10.42 1.26
CA ASP A 16 -8.50 9.99 0.83
C ASP A 16 -8.42 9.10 -0.43
N LEU A 17 -7.50 9.42 -1.33
CA LEU A 17 -7.25 8.60 -2.53
C LEU A 17 -6.71 7.23 -2.14
N ILE A 18 -5.74 7.15 -1.25
CA ILE A 18 -5.15 5.90 -0.77
C ILE A 18 -6.20 5.04 -0.06
N LEU A 19 -7.04 5.65 0.79
CA LEU A 19 -8.14 4.92 1.43
C LEU A 19 -9.17 4.39 0.42
N ALA A 20 -9.50 5.16 -0.61
CA ALA A 20 -10.38 4.70 -1.67
C ALA A 20 -9.79 3.49 -2.42
N PHE A 21 -8.49 3.51 -2.69
CA PHE A 21 -7.75 2.38 -3.27
C PHE A 21 -7.81 1.14 -2.38
N ALA A 22 -7.50 1.29 -1.11
CA ALA A 22 -7.54 0.19 -0.13
C ALA A 22 -8.95 -0.43 -0.04
N ASN A 23 -9.98 0.42 0.00
CA ASN A 23 -11.36 -0.05 0.01
C ASN A 23 -11.72 -0.81 -1.28
N ALA A 24 -11.21 -0.37 -2.43
CA ALA A 24 -11.43 -1.07 -3.70
C ALA A 24 -10.74 -2.45 -3.72
N LEU A 25 -9.51 -2.55 -3.21
CA LEU A 25 -8.81 -3.81 -3.06
C LEU A 25 -9.55 -4.76 -2.09
N ASP A 26 -10.08 -4.24 -0.99
CA ASP A 26 -10.85 -5.02 -0.02
C ASP A 26 -12.14 -5.62 -0.61
N GLN A 27 -12.70 -5.03 -1.69
CA GLN A 27 -13.91 -5.56 -2.35
C GLN A 27 -13.65 -6.81 -3.20
N VAL A 28 -12.39 -7.13 -3.49
CA VAL A 28 -12.02 -8.25 -4.35
C VAL A 28 -12.40 -9.60 -3.72
N HIS A 29 -12.34 -9.70 -2.38
CA HIS A 29 -12.71 -10.92 -1.67
C HIS A 29 -13.22 -10.61 -0.25
N PRO A 30 -14.27 -11.30 0.24
CA PRO A 30 -14.84 -11.05 1.56
C PRO A 30 -13.84 -11.12 2.72
N ALA A 31 -12.84 -12.01 2.64
CA ALA A 31 -11.80 -12.13 3.66
C ALA A 31 -10.90 -10.89 3.77
N LEU A 32 -10.85 -10.06 2.72
CA LEU A 32 -10.07 -8.83 2.70
C LEU A 32 -10.83 -7.62 3.24
N THR A 33 -12.12 -7.74 3.56
CA THR A 33 -12.93 -6.62 4.04
C THR A 33 -12.26 -5.88 5.20
N GLY A 34 -11.87 -4.63 4.98
CA GLY A 34 -11.15 -3.78 5.94
C GLY A 34 -9.71 -4.24 6.25
N HIS A 35 -9.15 -5.20 5.51
CA HIS A 35 -7.82 -5.76 5.75
C HIS A 35 -6.73 -4.67 5.70
N HIS A 36 -6.65 -3.94 4.60
CA HIS A 36 -5.61 -2.94 4.39
C HIS A 36 -5.64 -1.82 5.44
N ARG A 37 -6.85 -1.38 5.82
CA ARG A 37 -7.01 -0.38 6.89
C ARG A 37 -6.58 -0.91 8.25
N ARG A 38 -6.89 -2.19 8.56
CA ARG A 38 -6.45 -2.82 9.82
C ARG A 38 -4.93 -2.93 9.87
N VAL A 39 -4.28 -3.34 8.77
CA VAL A 39 -2.82 -3.42 8.70
C VAL A 39 -2.19 -2.05 8.93
N GLY A 40 -2.64 -1.00 8.24
CA GLY A 40 -2.16 0.36 8.45
C GLY A 40 -2.33 0.82 9.89
N PHE A 41 -3.51 0.63 10.48
CA PHE A 41 -3.78 0.99 11.87
C PHE A 41 -2.88 0.25 12.86
N LEU A 42 -2.67 -1.06 12.67
CA LEU A 42 -1.81 -1.85 13.54
C LEU A 42 -0.35 -1.38 13.47
N LEU A 43 0.14 -1.05 12.28
CA LEU A 43 1.49 -0.50 12.10
C LEU A 43 1.64 0.86 12.80
N ASP A 44 0.67 1.76 12.69
CA ASP A 44 0.69 3.03 13.43
C ASP A 44 0.72 2.80 14.94
N ARG A 45 -0.14 1.93 15.48
CA ARG A 45 -0.17 1.63 16.90
C ARG A 45 1.12 0.97 17.40
N LEU A 46 1.69 0.07 16.63
CA LEU A 46 2.97 -0.57 16.95
C LEU A 46 4.11 0.46 16.94
N ALA A 47 4.18 1.28 15.91
CA ALA A 47 5.18 2.34 15.78
C ALA A 47 5.10 3.35 16.94
N GLU A 48 3.88 3.73 17.37
CA GLU A 48 3.67 4.56 18.54
C GLU A 48 4.24 3.91 19.82
N ARG A 49 3.96 2.62 20.02
CA ARG A 49 4.49 1.86 21.17
C ARG A 49 6.00 1.75 21.18
N LEU A 50 6.62 1.72 20.00
CA LEU A 50 8.07 1.73 19.83
C LEU A 50 8.69 3.13 19.93
N GLY A 51 7.90 4.17 20.14
CA GLY A 51 8.36 5.56 20.26
C GLY A 51 8.87 6.17 18.97
N LEU A 52 8.41 5.68 17.81
CA LEU A 52 8.82 6.23 16.53
C LEU A 52 8.23 7.64 16.32
N PRO A 53 8.95 8.54 15.62
CA PRO A 53 8.47 9.87 15.28
C PRO A 53 7.17 9.82 14.46
N SER A 54 6.36 10.87 14.56
CA SER A 54 5.07 10.96 13.84
C SER A 54 5.20 10.77 12.33
N GLU A 55 6.26 11.30 11.73
CA GLU A 55 6.54 11.16 10.31
C GLU A 55 6.76 9.69 9.92
N GLU A 56 7.53 8.94 10.70
CA GLU A 56 7.80 7.52 10.47
C GLU A 56 6.53 6.66 10.69
N ARG A 57 5.71 7.05 11.66
CA ARG A 57 4.41 6.42 11.91
C ARG A 57 3.47 6.58 10.71
N GLU A 58 3.40 7.80 10.16
CA GLU A 58 2.59 8.09 8.97
C GLU A 58 3.05 7.25 7.77
N ARG A 59 4.36 7.17 7.53
CA ARG A 59 4.94 6.35 6.46
C ARG A 59 4.63 4.86 6.62
N LEU A 60 4.74 4.33 7.82
CA LEU A 60 4.40 2.93 8.11
C LEU A 60 2.90 2.66 7.92
N PHE A 61 2.05 3.60 8.33
CA PHE A 61 0.61 3.53 8.10
C PHE A 61 0.29 3.46 6.59
N LEU A 62 0.88 4.37 5.79
CA LEU A 62 0.68 4.39 4.34
C LEU A 62 1.21 3.11 3.68
N ALA A 63 2.39 2.65 4.06
CA ALA A 63 2.95 1.39 3.57
C ALA A 63 2.03 0.21 3.89
N GLY A 64 1.46 0.17 5.10
CA GLY A 64 0.51 -0.86 5.52
C GLY A 64 -0.78 -0.86 4.71
N ILE A 65 -1.31 0.31 4.39
CA ILE A 65 -2.51 0.43 3.54
C ILE A 65 -2.22 -0.01 2.11
N MET A 66 -1.00 0.22 1.60
CA MET A 66 -0.61 0.00 0.21
C MET A 66 0.17 -1.31 -0.01
N HIS A 67 0.38 -2.14 1.01
CA HIS A 67 1.29 -3.28 0.92
C HIS A 67 0.96 -4.26 -0.22
N ASP A 68 -0.31 -4.47 -0.52
CA ASP A 68 -0.78 -5.36 -1.58
C ASP A 68 -1.07 -4.68 -2.92
N VAL A 69 -0.72 -3.40 -3.10
CA VAL A 69 -0.99 -2.66 -4.34
C VAL A 69 -0.43 -3.34 -5.59
N GLY A 70 0.61 -4.14 -5.43
CA GLY A 70 1.24 -4.89 -6.51
C GLY A 70 0.39 -6.00 -7.12
N VAL A 71 -0.72 -6.38 -6.51
CA VAL A 71 -1.66 -7.35 -7.10
C VAL A 71 -2.36 -6.80 -8.34
N ILE A 72 -2.53 -5.47 -8.42
CA ILE A 72 -3.20 -4.81 -9.54
C ILE A 72 -2.47 -5.08 -10.86
N PRO A 73 -1.17 -4.75 -11.01
CA PRO A 73 -0.45 -4.97 -12.25
C PRO A 73 -0.24 -6.46 -12.58
N LEU A 74 -0.20 -7.33 -11.58
CA LEU A 74 0.00 -8.76 -11.77
C LEU A 74 -1.28 -9.51 -12.15
N LYS A 75 -2.44 -8.86 -12.03
CA LYS A 75 -3.75 -9.51 -12.21
C LYS A 75 -3.89 -10.77 -11.33
N THR A 76 -3.28 -10.74 -10.15
CA THR A 76 -3.35 -11.82 -9.17
C THR A 76 -4.81 -12.08 -8.79
N SER A 77 -5.20 -13.34 -8.70
CA SER A 77 -6.55 -13.69 -8.27
C SER A 77 -6.74 -13.35 -6.80
N ALA A 78 -7.99 -13.05 -6.42
CA ALA A 78 -8.32 -12.80 -5.01
C ALA A 78 -7.98 -14.00 -4.11
N GLU A 79 -8.13 -15.21 -4.61
CA GLU A 79 -7.79 -16.44 -3.90
C GLU A 79 -6.29 -16.57 -3.67
N ASP A 80 -5.48 -16.28 -4.69
CA ASP A 80 -4.02 -16.34 -4.58
C ASP A 80 -3.50 -15.28 -3.58
N LEU A 81 -4.12 -14.11 -3.54
CA LEU A 81 -3.81 -13.08 -2.56
C LEU A 81 -4.15 -13.54 -1.12
N VAL A 82 -5.34 -14.07 -0.90
CA VAL A 82 -5.78 -14.55 0.42
C VAL A 82 -4.92 -15.70 0.92
N PHE A 83 -4.51 -16.62 0.04
CA PHE A 83 -3.67 -17.77 0.39
C PHE A 83 -2.17 -17.53 0.22
N GLU A 84 -1.76 -16.30 -0.08
CA GLU A 84 -0.35 -15.90 -0.26
C GLU A 84 0.46 -16.80 -1.21
N ARG A 85 -0.18 -17.34 -2.25
CA ARG A 85 0.48 -18.28 -3.19
C ARG A 85 1.63 -17.64 -3.95
N GLU A 86 1.53 -16.35 -4.24
CA GLU A 86 2.53 -15.57 -4.97
C GLU A 86 3.17 -14.47 -4.10
N ARG A 87 3.49 -14.82 -2.86
CA ARG A 87 4.00 -13.88 -1.84
C ARG A 87 5.22 -13.06 -2.23
N TYR A 88 5.96 -13.45 -3.23
CA TYR A 88 7.19 -12.75 -3.62
C TYR A 88 7.03 -11.82 -4.82
N LEU A 89 6.00 -12.00 -5.63
CA LEU A 89 5.82 -11.21 -6.86
C LEU A 89 5.12 -9.88 -6.59
N HIS A 90 4.02 -9.89 -5.84
CA HIS A 90 3.27 -8.66 -5.59
C HIS A 90 4.02 -7.62 -4.74
N PRO A 91 4.89 -7.97 -3.76
CA PRO A 91 5.71 -6.98 -3.09
C PRO A 91 6.65 -6.23 -4.03
N GLN A 92 7.29 -6.94 -4.95
CA GLN A 92 8.17 -6.34 -5.96
C GLN A 92 7.40 -5.45 -6.94
N ALA A 93 6.27 -5.94 -7.44
CA ALA A 93 5.39 -5.17 -8.31
C ALA A 93 4.83 -3.93 -7.60
N GLY A 94 4.47 -4.03 -6.33
CA GLY A 94 4.04 -2.92 -5.49
C GLY A 94 5.14 -1.87 -5.31
N CYS A 95 6.36 -2.30 -5.05
CA CYS A 95 7.52 -1.42 -4.98
C CYS A 95 7.69 -0.62 -6.28
N LEU A 96 7.72 -1.29 -7.43
CA LEU A 96 7.85 -0.64 -8.74
C LEU A 96 6.68 0.32 -9.02
N PHE A 97 5.47 -0.05 -8.63
CA PHE A 97 4.29 0.80 -8.77
C PHE A 97 4.44 2.10 -7.95
N LEU A 98 4.82 1.98 -6.68
CA LEU A 98 4.97 3.13 -5.78
C LEU A 98 6.15 4.02 -6.15
N GLN A 99 7.25 3.48 -6.67
CA GLN A 99 8.41 4.26 -7.14
C GLN A 99 8.05 5.23 -8.28
N ASN A 100 7.00 4.94 -9.05
CA ASN A 100 6.49 5.85 -10.08
C ASN A 100 5.64 7.01 -9.51
N CYS A 101 5.35 7.01 -8.21
CA CYS A 101 4.66 8.09 -7.53
C CYS A 101 5.64 8.77 -6.56
N PRO A 102 6.19 9.95 -6.89
CA PRO A 102 7.21 10.60 -6.05
C PRO A 102 6.80 10.76 -4.58
N THR A 103 5.51 10.99 -4.34
CA THR A 103 4.96 11.19 -2.98
C THR A 103 4.95 9.90 -2.15
N LEU A 104 4.98 8.73 -2.78
CA LEU A 104 4.92 7.41 -2.14
C LEU A 104 6.19 6.59 -2.36
N ALA A 105 7.22 7.18 -2.98
CA ALA A 105 8.45 6.46 -3.32
C ALA A 105 9.20 5.94 -2.08
N GLU A 106 9.08 6.60 -0.94
CA GLU A 106 9.73 6.19 0.29
C GLU A 106 9.05 4.96 0.93
N GLU A 107 7.74 4.76 0.70
CA GLU A 107 7.01 3.59 1.15
C GLU A 107 7.31 2.35 0.29
N ALA A 108 7.85 2.54 -0.91
CA ALA A 108 8.11 1.47 -1.87
C ALA A 108 9.01 0.36 -1.31
N GLU A 109 10.09 0.72 -0.63
CA GLU A 109 11.00 -0.27 -0.01
C GLU A 109 10.32 -1.06 1.11
N ARG A 110 9.47 -0.42 1.93
CA ARG A 110 8.71 -1.10 2.98
C ARG A 110 7.74 -2.11 2.38
N VAL A 111 7.06 -1.72 1.31
CA VAL A 111 6.15 -2.61 0.56
C VAL A 111 6.92 -3.76 -0.09
N ARG A 112 8.11 -3.53 -0.63
CA ARG A 112 8.95 -4.56 -1.24
C ARG A 112 9.25 -5.72 -0.30
N PHE A 113 9.44 -5.44 0.98
CA PHE A 113 9.91 -6.41 1.95
C PHE A 113 8.84 -6.91 2.92
N HIS A 114 7.56 -6.61 2.73
CA HIS A 114 6.51 -6.94 3.70
C HIS A 114 6.29 -8.45 3.92
N HIS A 115 6.74 -9.31 2.99
CA HIS A 115 6.75 -10.78 3.14
C HIS A 115 8.14 -11.34 3.48
N MET A 116 9.12 -10.49 3.76
CA MET A 116 10.45 -10.96 4.13
C MET A 116 10.47 -11.46 5.57
N TYR A 117 10.98 -12.64 5.79
CA TYR A 117 11.21 -13.15 7.14
C TYR A 117 12.31 -12.36 7.85
N TRP A 118 12.13 -12.13 9.14
CA TRP A 118 13.06 -11.36 9.97
C TRP A 118 14.49 -11.89 9.91
N GLU A 119 14.67 -13.21 9.99
CA GLU A 119 15.99 -13.85 9.93
C GLU A 119 16.73 -13.50 8.64
N LYS A 120 16.02 -13.39 7.52
CA LYS A 120 16.61 -13.00 6.22
C LYS A 120 16.87 -11.50 6.10
N ALA A 121 16.20 -10.69 6.90
CA ALA A 121 16.39 -9.24 6.90
C ALA A 121 17.63 -8.82 7.71
N CYS A 122 18.01 -9.59 8.74
CA CYS A 122 19.16 -9.29 9.60
C CYS A 122 20.51 -9.62 8.96
N ASP A 123 20.55 -10.43 7.90
CA ASP A 123 21.78 -10.88 7.23
C ASP A 123 22.27 -9.93 6.12
N ARG A 124 21.73 -8.69 6.06
CA ARG A 124 22.08 -7.66 5.06
C ARG A 124 22.72 -6.43 5.75
#